data_5cc1a3fd190b17082b7814bc7479b0b7
#
_entry.id   5cc1a3fd190b17082b7814bc7479b0b7
#
_cell.length_a   1.000
_cell.length_b   1.000
_cell.length_c   1.000
_cell.angle_alpha   90.00
_cell.angle_beta   90.00
_cell.angle_gamma   90.00
#
_symmetry.space_group_name_H-M   'P 1'
#
loop_
_entity.id
_entity.type
_entity.pdbx_description
1 polymer ?
#
loop_
_entity_poly.entity_id
_entity_poly.type
_entity_poly.pdbx_seq_one_letter_code
_entity_poly.pdbx_strand_id
1 'polypeptide(L)'
;MINILLLLILLPFSVFAGEEHLFGQWTTLFVNGKFGKDSPWNYMFEAGIRSSQYPKSFKNDGYDIGSVPVRAGVGYQIDKENSVMGGYLFQFSEPPYAKFSVYENRVWEQYMNVQDFKEDGKLQFRSRFEQRTVTYTSGVGLRARQQVKYSYPVEKNWGLAVSEELFVNFNTVSYGPVEGFDQNRFFIGPYIQINDQTKVELGYQNVFINKDLVDDQMNHIFAINVYYNVSD
;
A
#
# COMPACT_ATOMS: atom_id res chain seq x y z
N MET A 1 -2.95 4.30 30.84
CA MET A 1 -2.06 4.78 29.76
C MET A 1 -1.17 3.61 29.35
N ILE A 2 -1.55 2.89 28.32
CA ILE A 2 -0.74 1.79 27.75
C ILE A 2 0.33 2.45 26.90
N ASN A 3 1.60 2.14 27.18
CA ASN A 3 2.73 2.60 26.37
C ASN A 3 2.69 1.94 24.96
N ILE A 4 1.77 2.38 24.10
CA ILE A 4 1.65 1.97 22.69
C ILE A 4 2.86 2.45 21.88
N LEU A 5 3.64 3.38 22.43
CA LEU A 5 4.84 3.93 21.78
C LEU A 5 5.98 2.90 21.60
N LEU A 6 5.94 1.76 22.32
CA LEU A 6 7.03 0.78 22.30
C LEU A 6 6.95 -0.24 21.17
N LEU A 7 5.81 -0.38 20.48
CA LEU A 7 5.64 -1.38 19.41
C LEU A 7 6.07 -0.89 18.02
N LEU A 8 6.25 0.41 17.86
CA LEU A 8 6.66 1.04 16.57
C LEU A 8 8.19 1.20 16.41
N ILE A 9 8.98 0.79 17.40
CA ILE A 9 10.45 1.02 17.42
C ILE A 9 11.25 -0.18 16.84
N LEU A 10 10.60 -1.20 16.32
CA LEU A 10 11.28 -2.24 15.55
C LEU A 10 11.30 -1.91 14.05
N LEU A 11 11.62 -0.66 13.72
CA LEU A 11 12.05 -0.33 12.37
C LEU A 11 13.47 -0.86 12.21
N PRO A 12 13.75 -1.80 11.33
CA PRO A 12 15.09 -2.05 10.91
C PRO A 12 15.54 -0.82 10.10
N PHE A 13 16.12 0.19 10.74
CA PHE A 13 17.00 1.12 10.07
C PHE A 13 18.25 0.35 9.66
N SER A 14 18.10 -0.52 8.68
CA SER A 14 19.21 -1.14 8.02
C SER A 14 19.89 -0.02 7.21
N VAL A 15 21.01 0.45 7.69
CA VAL A 15 21.93 1.26 6.88
C VAL A 15 22.54 0.27 5.89
N PHE A 16 21.93 0.14 4.73
CA PHE A 16 22.46 -0.68 3.64
C PHE A 16 23.43 0.17 2.83
N ALA A 17 24.67 -0.29 2.73
CA ALA A 17 25.62 0.22 1.77
C ALA A 17 25.22 -0.30 0.37
N GLY A 18 25.07 0.61 -0.61
CA GLY A 18 24.78 0.24 -1.99
C GLY A 18 23.33 0.44 -2.43
N GLU A 19 22.55 1.30 -1.78
CA GLU A 19 21.17 1.60 -2.17
C GLU A 19 21.08 2.62 -3.31
N GLU A 20 20.15 2.39 -4.23
CA GLU A 20 19.76 3.40 -5.21
C GLU A 20 18.59 4.22 -4.68
N HIS A 21 18.78 5.54 -4.52
CA HIS A 21 17.75 6.46 -4.05
C HIS A 21 16.99 7.08 -5.21
N LEU A 22 15.66 6.91 -5.23
CA LEU A 22 14.78 7.48 -6.24
C LEU A 22 13.68 8.33 -5.58
N PHE A 23 13.27 9.41 -6.24
CA PHE A 23 12.19 10.26 -5.78
C PHE A 23 10.97 10.11 -6.67
N GLY A 24 9.78 10.12 -6.07
CA GLY A 24 8.54 9.93 -6.79
C GLY A 24 7.33 10.53 -6.10
N GLN A 25 6.20 10.43 -6.79
CA GLN A 25 4.89 10.80 -6.27
C GLN A 25 3.87 9.71 -6.56
N TRP A 26 3.09 9.35 -5.54
CA TRP A 26 1.96 8.43 -5.67
C TRP A 26 0.69 9.14 -5.25
N THR A 27 -0.30 9.13 -6.13
CA THR A 27 -1.63 9.62 -5.83
C THR A 27 -2.60 8.46 -5.93
N THR A 28 -3.39 8.22 -4.88
CA THR A 28 -4.32 7.08 -4.82
C THR A 28 -5.68 7.54 -4.31
N LEU A 29 -6.72 7.16 -5.05
CA LEU A 29 -8.11 7.30 -4.65
C LEU A 29 -8.62 5.95 -4.12
N PHE A 30 -9.23 5.97 -2.95
CA PHE A 30 -9.96 4.85 -2.35
C PHE A 30 -11.43 5.22 -2.23
N VAL A 31 -12.29 4.41 -2.80
CA VAL A 31 -13.74 4.53 -2.66
C VAL A 31 -14.25 3.30 -1.92
N ASN A 32 -14.93 3.50 -0.80
CA ASN A 32 -15.51 2.42 0.00
C ASN A 32 -17.01 2.67 0.18
N GLY A 33 -17.78 1.61 0.26
CA GLY A 33 -19.20 1.71 0.53
C GLY A 33 -19.79 0.38 0.99
N LYS A 34 -21.06 0.39 1.37
CA LYS A 34 -21.85 -0.79 1.72
C LYS A 34 -22.84 -1.10 0.60
N PHE A 35 -23.31 -2.32 0.51
CA PHE A 35 -24.41 -2.74 -0.38
C PHE A 35 -25.79 -2.47 0.23
N GLY A 36 -25.91 -1.48 1.12
CA GLY A 36 -27.10 -1.04 1.82
C GLY A 36 -26.80 -0.74 3.28
N LYS A 37 -27.61 0.13 3.90
CA LYS A 37 -27.36 0.75 5.21
C LYS A 37 -27.05 -0.27 6.32
N ASP A 38 -27.77 -1.38 6.37
CA ASP A 38 -27.61 -2.42 7.41
C ASP A 38 -26.89 -3.66 6.88
N SER A 39 -26.35 -3.60 5.66
CA SER A 39 -25.67 -4.73 5.04
C SER A 39 -24.31 -4.98 5.69
N PRO A 40 -23.96 -6.23 6.02
CA PRO A 40 -22.59 -6.58 6.39
C PRO A 40 -21.65 -6.62 5.16
N TRP A 41 -22.20 -6.63 3.95
CA TRP A 41 -21.44 -6.64 2.71
C TRP A 41 -21.00 -5.22 2.35
N ASN A 42 -19.74 -5.11 1.98
CA ASN A 42 -19.14 -3.84 1.57
C ASN A 42 -18.33 -4.03 0.28
N TYR A 43 -17.98 -2.94 -0.34
CA TYR A 43 -17.13 -2.91 -1.52
C TYR A 43 -16.04 -1.86 -1.38
N MET A 44 -14.97 -2.08 -2.11
CA MET A 44 -13.90 -1.10 -2.29
C MET A 44 -13.51 -0.97 -3.76
N PHE A 45 -13.12 0.23 -4.12
CA PHE A 45 -12.43 0.53 -5.37
C PHE A 45 -11.19 1.38 -5.05
N GLU A 46 -10.08 1.08 -5.72
CA GLU A 46 -8.83 1.84 -5.61
C GLU A 46 -8.29 2.10 -7.00
N ALA A 47 -7.92 3.34 -7.29
CA ALA A 47 -7.19 3.72 -8.49
C ALA A 47 -6.02 4.62 -8.12
N GLY A 48 -4.87 4.39 -8.72
CA GLY A 48 -3.67 5.16 -8.41
C GLY A 48 -2.87 5.52 -9.64
N ILE A 49 -2.08 6.58 -9.50
CA ILE A 49 -1.05 7.00 -10.45
C ILE A 49 0.26 7.07 -9.67
N ARG A 50 1.30 6.47 -10.24
CA ARG A 50 2.63 6.45 -9.64
C ARG A 50 3.65 6.99 -10.63
N SER A 51 4.36 8.00 -10.22
CA SER A 51 5.49 8.57 -10.95
C SER A 51 6.79 8.43 -10.14
N SER A 52 7.90 8.36 -10.81
CA SER A 52 9.23 8.25 -10.19
C SER A 52 10.32 8.73 -11.16
N GLN A 53 11.48 9.03 -10.60
CA GLN A 53 12.72 9.14 -11.36
C GLN A 53 13.07 7.79 -11.98
N TYR A 54 13.84 7.85 -13.07
CA TYR A 54 14.38 6.65 -13.70
C TYR A 54 15.53 6.07 -12.88
N PRO A 55 15.53 4.74 -12.62
CA PRO A 55 16.69 4.06 -12.06
C PRO A 55 17.92 4.17 -12.98
N LYS A 56 19.12 4.15 -12.41
CA LYS A 56 20.41 4.19 -13.16
C LYS A 56 20.54 3.10 -14.21
N SER A 57 19.81 1.98 -14.05
CA SER A 57 19.77 0.90 -15.02
C SER A 57 19.07 1.26 -16.33
N PHE A 58 18.34 2.37 -16.37
CA PHE A 58 17.76 2.95 -17.58
C PHE A 58 18.72 3.98 -18.17
N LYS A 59 18.82 4.04 -19.50
CA LYS A 59 19.63 5.04 -20.20
C LYS A 59 18.96 6.42 -20.29
N ASN A 60 17.97 6.69 -19.44
CA ASN A 60 17.19 7.91 -19.43
C ASN A 60 17.27 8.55 -18.04
N ASP A 61 17.60 9.82 -18.00
CA ASP A 61 17.58 10.63 -16.78
C ASP A 61 16.31 11.48 -16.83
N GLY A 62 15.30 11.09 -16.09
CA GLY A 62 14.03 11.81 -16.12
C GLY A 62 13.10 11.39 -15.00
N TYR A 63 11.90 11.90 -15.09
CA TYR A 63 10.79 11.62 -14.17
C TYR A 63 9.53 11.39 -15.00
N ASP A 64 8.84 10.27 -14.77
CA ASP A 64 7.67 9.93 -15.56
C ASP A 64 6.62 9.19 -14.75
N ILE A 65 5.39 9.14 -15.28
CA ILE A 65 4.32 8.27 -14.79
C ILE A 65 4.55 6.89 -15.38
N GLY A 66 4.86 5.94 -14.53
CA GLY A 66 5.18 4.59 -15.01
C GLY A 66 4.33 3.49 -14.39
N SER A 67 3.30 3.79 -13.55
CA SER A 67 2.45 2.73 -13.02
C SER A 67 1.05 3.21 -12.65
N VAL A 68 0.04 2.45 -13.09
CA VAL A 68 -1.38 2.71 -12.85
C VAL A 68 -2.04 1.45 -12.28
N PRO A 69 -2.11 1.30 -10.94
CA PRO A 69 -2.88 0.23 -10.31
C PRO A 69 -4.37 0.58 -10.24
N VAL A 70 -5.22 -0.39 -10.55
CA VAL A 70 -6.67 -0.32 -10.33
C VAL A 70 -7.10 -1.58 -9.60
N ARG A 71 -7.81 -1.44 -8.48
CA ARG A 71 -8.24 -2.55 -7.63
C ARG A 71 -9.71 -2.43 -7.30
N ALA A 72 -10.43 -3.55 -7.29
CA ALA A 72 -11.77 -3.66 -6.79
C ALA A 72 -11.91 -4.88 -5.89
N GLY A 73 -12.83 -4.82 -4.94
CA GLY A 73 -13.08 -5.93 -4.03
C GLY A 73 -14.45 -5.86 -3.36
N VAL A 74 -14.88 -7.02 -2.89
CA VAL A 74 -16.09 -7.19 -2.09
C VAL A 74 -15.69 -7.80 -0.75
N GLY A 75 -16.28 -7.30 0.32
CA GLY A 75 -15.98 -7.70 1.68
C GLY A 75 -17.20 -7.98 2.52
N TYR A 76 -16.94 -8.60 3.66
CA TYR A 76 -17.93 -8.91 4.66
C TYR A 76 -17.46 -8.45 6.03
N GLN A 77 -18.27 -7.66 6.72
CA GLN A 77 -18.06 -7.24 8.11
C GLN A 77 -18.45 -8.36 9.04
N ILE A 78 -17.49 -8.97 9.73
CA ILE A 78 -17.72 -10.08 10.66
C ILE A 78 -18.31 -9.55 11.97
N ASP A 79 -17.69 -8.48 12.48
CA ASP A 79 -18.12 -7.76 13.69
C ASP A 79 -17.67 -6.29 13.60
N LYS A 80 -17.72 -5.55 14.72
CA LYS A 80 -17.38 -4.12 14.74
C LYS A 80 -15.93 -3.82 14.38
N GLU A 81 -15.04 -4.75 14.61
CA GLU A 81 -13.59 -4.58 14.44
C GLU A 81 -13.04 -5.36 13.25
N ASN A 82 -13.69 -6.48 12.90
CA ASN A 82 -13.13 -7.49 12.00
C ASN A 82 -13.87 -7.55 10.67
N SER A 83 -13.14 -7.56 9.57
CA SER A 83 -13.68 -7.76 8.23
C SER A 83 -12.76 -8.61 7.38
N VAL A 84 -13.37 -9.29 6.40
CA VAL A 84 -12.66 -10.00 5.33
C VAL A 84 -13.06 -9.43 3.99
N MET A 85 -12.16 -9.48 3.03
CA MET A 85 -12.41 -8.96 1.68
C MET A 85 -11.60 -9.76 0.67
N GLY A 86 -12.16 -9.95 -0.52
CA GLY A 86 -11.46 -10.52 -1.67
C GLY A 86 -11.70 -9.68 -2.91
N GLY A 87 -10.80 -9.79 -3.88
CA GLY A 87 -10.94 -8.99 -5.08
C GLY A 87 -9.83 -9.17 -6.10
N TYR A 88 -9.81 -8.24 -7.01
CA TYR A 88 -8.90 -8.25 -8.14
C TYR A 88 -8.18 -6.91 -8.30
N LEU A 89 -6.92 -6.96 -8.70
CA LEU A 89 -6.13 -5.80 -9.08
C LEU A 89 -5.57 -6.01 -10.49
N PHE A 90 -5.73 -5.00 -11.31
CA PHE A 90 -5.04 -4.82 -12.57
C PHE A 90 -4.03 -3.67 -12.43
N GLN A 91 -2.79 -3.89 -12.86
CA GLN A 91 -1.76 -2.86 -12.83
C GLN A 91 -1.04 -2.81 -14.18
N PHE A 92 -1.11 -1.66 -14.83
CA PHE A 92 -0.22 -1.32 -15.92
C PHE A 92 1.08 -0.75 -15.34
N SER A 93 2.21 -1.17 -15.88
CA SER A 93 3.52 -0.61 -15.54
C SER A 93 4.41 -0.51 -16.77
N GLU A 94 5.16 0.60 -16.84
CA GLU A 94 6.16 0.91 -17.86
C GLU A 94 7.33 1.67 -17.21
N PRO A 95 8.36 2.08 -17.94
CA PRO A 95 9.42 2.89 -17.37
C PRO A 95 8.87 4.12 -16.62
N PRO A 96 9.37 4.42 -15.42
CA PRO A 96 10.54 3.84 -14.74
C PRO A 96 10.26 2.58 -13.89
N TYR A 97 9.02 2.12 -13.78
CA TYR A 97 8.63 0.99 -12.91
C TYR A 97 8.86 -0.40 -13.53
N ALA A 98 8.95 -0.48 -14.84
CA ALA A 98 9.26 -1.70 -15.58
C ALA A 98 10.14 -1.36 -16.79
N LYS A 99 10.97 -2.30 -17.27
CA LYS A 99 11.86 -2.07 -18.44
C LYS A 99 11.08 -1.87 -19.73
N PHE A 100 9.89 -2.40 -19.81
CA PHE A 100 8.94 -2.29 -20.95
C PHE A 100 7.53 -2.37 -20.41
N SER A 101 6.54 -2.01 -21.21
CA SER A 101 5.13 -2.04 -20.81
C SER A 101 4.68 -3.45 -20.46
N VAL A 102 4.17 -3.63 -19.25
CA VAL A 102 3.66 -4.90 -18.73
C VAL A 102 2.33 -4.70 -18.03
N TYR A 103 1.52 -5.74 -18.06
CA TYR A 103 0.28 -5.81 -17.30
C TYR A 103 0.41 -6.88 -16.22
N GLU A 104 0.13 -6.51 -14.99
CA GLU A 104 0.09 -7.42 -13.86
C GLU A 104 -1.35 -7.59 -13.36
N ASN A 105 -1.74 -8.83 -13.16
CA ASN A 105 -3.03 -9.21 -12.63
C ASN A 105 -2.82 -9.85 -11.26
N ARG A 106 -3.66 -9.48 -10.27
CA ARG A 106 -3.62 -10.05 -8.92
C ARG A 106 -5.02 -10.41 -8.45
N VAL A 107 -5.20 -11.64 -8.06
CA VAL A 107 -6.28 -12.02 -7.15
C VAL A 107 -5.76 -11.83 -5.73
N TRP A 108 -6.58 -11.29 -4.85
CA TRP A 108 -6.16 -11.03 -3.49
C TRP A 108 -7.26 -11.31 -2.47
N GLU A 109 -6.85 -11.70 -1.29
CA GLU A 109 -7.68 -11.91 -0.12
C GLU A 109 -7.12 -11.11 1.05
N GLN A 110 -7.97 -10.59 1.91
CA GLN A 110 -7.58 -9.72 3.00
C GLN A 110 -8.41 -9.96 4.24
N TYR A 111 -7.75 -9.96 5.38
CA TYR A 111 -8.34 -9.76 6.69
C TYR A 111 -7.92 -8.41 7.23
N MET A 112 -8.84 -7.71 7.85
CA MET A 112 -8.60 -6.41 8.49
C MET A 112 -9.23 -6.37 9.87
N ASN A 113 -8.45 -5.92 10.85
CA ASN A 113 -8.91 -5.60 12.20
C ASN A 113 -8.68 -4.11 12.45
N VAL A 114 -9.70 -3.41 12.93
CA VAL A 114 -9.65 -1.98 13.24
C VAL A 114 -10.11 -1.76 14.67
N GLN A 115 -9.22 -1.28 15.52
CA GLN A 115 -9.49 -0.94 16.90
C GLN A 115 -9.61 0.58 17.03
N ASP A 116 -10.78 1.06 17.47
CA ASP A 116 -11.07 2.47 17.68
C ASP A 116 -10.96 2.83 19.17
N PHE A 117 -9.92 3.54 19.53
CA PHE A 117 -9.66 4.02 20.89
C PHE A 117 -10.25 5.41 21.15
N LYS A 118 -11.16 5.87 20.28
CA LYS A 118 -11.80 7.19 20.34
C LYS A 118 -10.77 8.32 20.31
N GLU A 119 -10.58 9.04 21.45
CA GLU A 119 -9.64 10.16 21.54
C GLU A 119 -8.17 9.75 21.38
N ASP A 120 -7.84 8.50 21.67
CA ASP A 120 -6.49 7.95 21.51
C ASP A 120 -6.21 7.43 20.09
N GLY A 121 -7.17 7.55 19.16
CA GLY A 121 -6.98 7.22 17.74
C GLY A 121 -7.41 5.82 17.34
N LYS A 122 -6.99 5.42 16.13
CA LYS A 122 -7.35 4.14 15.50
C LYS A 122 -6.10 3.34 15.16
N LEU A 123 -6.12 2.06 15.54
CA LEU A 123 -5.09 1.09 15.18
C LEU A 123 -5.70 0.09 14.19
N GLN A 124 -5.07 -0.07 13.04
CA GLN A 124 -5.49 -0.98 11.99
C GLN A 124 -4.39 -2.01 11.73
N PHE A 125 -4.78 -3.28 11.71
CA PHE A 125 -3.99 -4.40 11.21
C PHE A 125 -4.62 -4.92 9.92
N ARG A 126 -3.80 -5.14 8.90
CA ARG A 126 -4.23 -5.71 7.63
C ARG A 126 -3.28 -6.81 7.19
N SER A 127 -3.80 -8.02 7.07
CA SER A 127 -3.10 -9.15 6.45
C SER A 127 -3.70 -9.38 5.07
N ARG A 128 -2.87 -9.44 4.02
CA ARG A 128 -3.30 -9.67 2.64
C ARG A 128 -2.44 -10.74 2.00
N PHE A 129 -3.09 -11.63 1.28
CA PHE A 129 -2.45 -12.59 0.39
C PHE A 129 -2.75 -12.22 -1.07
N GLU A 130 -1.75 -12.35 -1.93
CA GLU A 130 -1.86 -12.00 -3.36
C GLU A 130 -1.31 -13.13 -4.23
N GLN A 131 -2.09 -13.51 -5.26
CA GLN A 131 -1.67 -14.37 -6.36
C GLN A 131 -1.46 -13.47 -7.57
N ARG A 132 -0.24 -13.46 -8.12
CA ARG A 132 0.22 -12.48 -9.09
C ARG A 132 0.63 -13.15 -10.38
N THR A 133 0.18 -12.60 -11.52
CA THR A 133 0.62 -13.01 -12.86
C THR A 133 0.97 -11.78 -13.68
N VAL A 134 1.95 -11.90 -14.57
CA VAL A 134 2.39 -10.82 -15.47
C VAL A 134 2.31 -11.30 -16.91
N THR A 135 1.86 -10.44 -17.81
CA THR A 135 1.77 -10.74 -19.25
C THR A 135 3.14 -11.11 -19.83
N TYR A 136 3.13 -12.02 -20.80
CA TYR A 136 4.31 -12.55 -21.49
C TYR A 136 5.27 -13.34 -20.58
N THR A 137 4.82 -13.75 -19.40
CA THR A 137 5.61 -14.57 -18.47
C THR A 137 4.82 -15.79 -18.03
N SER A 138 5.51 -16.78 -17.48
CA SER A 138 4.89 -17.96 -16.88
C SER A 138 5.07 -17.96 -15.36
N GLY A 139 4.14 -18.60 -14.70
CA GLY A 139 4.16 -18.77 -13.26
C GLY A 139 3.23 -17.82 -12.50
N VAL A 140 2.87 -18.24 -11.30
CA VAL A 140 2.05 -17.47 -10.35
C VAL A 140 2.93 -17.13 -9.16
N GLY A 141 3.16 -15.83 -8.93
CA GLY A 141 3.83 -15.34 -7.74
C GLY A 141 2.86 -15.27 -6.56
N LEU A 142 3.27 -15.81 -5.44
CA LEU A 142 2.51 -15.81 -4.19
C LEU A 142 3.14 -14.85 -3.21
N ARG A 143 2.37 -13.93 -2.64
CA ARG A 143 2.88 -12.91 -1.73
C ARG A 143 1.96 -12.64 -0.55
N ALA A 144 2.53 -12.60 0.66
CA ALA A 144 1.86 -12.04 1.83
C ALA A 144 2.26 -10.57 2.03
N ARG A 145 1.33 -9.82 2.61
CA ARG A 145 1.53 -8.44 3.03
C ARG A 145 0.94 -8.25 4.42
N GLN A 146 1.71 -7.67 5.33
CA GLN A 146 1.26 -7.34 6.67
C GLN A 146 1.43 -5.86 6.90
N GLN A 147 0.33 -5.15 7.22
CA GLN A 147 0.34 -3.72 7.52
C GLN A 147 -0.16 -3.47 8.94
N VAL A 148 0.51 -2.54 9.59
CA VAL A 148 0.03 -1.87 10.80
C VAL A 148 -0.08 -0.38 10.49
N LYS A 149 -1.22 0.22 10.82
CA LYS A 149 -1.45 1.66 10.66
C LYS A 149 -2.04 2.23 11.93
N TYR A 150 -1.48 3.32 12.41
CA TYR A 150 -2.02 4.09 13.51
C TYR A 150 -2.39 5.49 13.03
N SER A 151 -3.59 5.95 13.40
CA SER A 151 -4.09 7.29 13.10
C SER A 151 -4.47 7.98 14.38
N TYR A 152 -3.75 9.03 14.73
CA TYR A 152 -3.96 9.83 15.94
C TYR A 152 -4.68 11.14 15.63
N PRO A 153 -5.87 11.41 16.19
CA PRO A 153 -6.55 12.68 16.01
C PRO A 153 -5.85 13.76 16.84
N VAL A 154 -5.46 14.86 16.23
CA VAL A 154 -4.89 16.02 16.91
C VAL A 154 -5.99 17.03 17.20
N GLU A 155 -6.88 17.24 16.25
CA GLU A 155 -8.08 18.06 16.35
C GLU A 155 -9.24 17.39 15.63
N LYS A 156 -10.44 17.99 15.71
CA LYS A 156 -11.66 17.44 15.13
C LYS A 156 -11.51 17.04 13.64
N ASN A 157 -10.80 17.85 12.88
CA ASN A 157 -10.75 17.70 11.42
C ASN A 157 -9.38 17.26 10.89
N TRP A 158 -8.38 17.07 11.74
CA TRP A 158 -7.06 16.61 11.30
C TRP A 158 -6.31 15.82 12.37
N GLY A 159 -5.35 15.06 11.93
CA GLY A 159 -4.49 14.28 12.79
C GLY A 159 -3.28 13.75 12.03
N LEU A 160 -2.56 12.83 12.65
CA LEU A 160 -1.37 12.19 12.09
C LEU A 160 -1.63 10.72 11.82
N ALA A 161 -1.12 10.23 10.70
CA ALA A 161 -1.14 8.82 10.35
C ALA A 161 0.29 8.31 10.16
N VAL A 162 0.54 7.12 10.72
CA VAL A 162 1.79 6.38 10.55
C VAL A 162 1.43 4.96 10.16
N SER A 163 2.12 4.38 9.20
CA SER A 163 1.96 2.96 8.87
C SER A 163 3.26 2.32 8.42
N GLU A 164 3.32 1.01 8.66
CA GLU A 164 4.38 0.12 8.22
C GLU A 164 3.74 -1.06 7.49
N GLU A 165 4.27 -1.44 6.33
CA GLU A 165 3.78 -2.58 5.56
C GLU A 165 4.95 -3.43 5.05
N LEU A 166 4.98 -4.69 5.45
CA LEU A 166 5.94 -5.71 5.03
C LEU A 166 5.36 -6.57 3.91
N PHE A 167 6.22 -6.98 2.99
CA PHE A 167 5.90 -7.85 1.87
C PHE A 167 6.86 -9.02 1.83
N VAL A 168 6.32 -10.24 1.76
CA VAL A 168 7.08 -11.48 1.69
C VAL A 168 6.56 -12.34 0.54
N ASN A 169 7.45 -12.72 -0.36
CA ASN A 169 7.14 -13.65 -1.44
C ASN A 169 7.34 -15.10 -0.95
N PHE A 170 6.42 -15.99 -1.32
CA PHE A 170 6.49 -17.42 -0.97
C PHE A 170 7.14 -18.27 -2.06
N ASN A 171 7.42 -17.70 -3.20
CA ASN A 171 8.10 -18.40 -4.30
C ASN A 171 8.82 -17.42 -5.22
N THR A 172 9.81 -17.95 -5.92
CA THR A 172 10.52 -17.26 -7.00
C THR A 172 9.78 -17.47 -8.32
N VAL A 173 9.63 -16.39 -9.11
CA VAL A 173 9.01 -16.43 -10.45
C VAL A 173 9.87 -15.68 -11.46
N SER A 174 9.76 -16.06 -12.73
CA SER A 174 10.61 -15.57 -13.80
C SER A 174 10.50 -14.08 -14.12
N TYR A 175 9.44 -13.42 -13.67
CA TYR A 175 9.21 -11.99 -13.90
C TYR A 175 9.72 -11.06 -12.80
N GLY A 176 10.52 -11.56 -11.86
CA GLY A 176 11.28 -10.74 -10.93
C GLY A 176 11.16 -11.08 -9.45
N PRO A 177 9.96 -11.35 -8.85
CA PRO A 177 9.86 -11.72 -7.44
C PRO A 177 10.70 -12.93 -7.07
N VAL A 178 11.49 -12.80 -6.01
CA VAL A 178 12.29 -13.85 -5.40
C VAL A 178 11.68 -14.21 -4.06
N GLU A 179 11.73 -15.49 -3.68
CA GLU A 179 11.24 -15.98 -2.40
C GLU A 179 11.92 -15.26 -1.24
N GLY A 180 11.16 -14.91 -0.22
CA GLY A 180 11.62 -14.21 0.98
C GLY A 180 11.12 -12.77 1.07
N PHE A 181 11.88 -11.93 1.77
CA PHE A 181 11.55 -10.53 1.96
C PHE A 181 11.63 -9.77 0.62
N ASP A 182 10.53 -9.09 0.24
CA ASP A 182 10.40 -8.38 -1.03
C ASP A 182 10.58 -6.87 -0.84
N GLN A 183 9.80 -6.29 0.04
CA GLN A 183 9.86 -4.86 0.30
C GLN A 183 9.23 -4.47 1.64
N ASN A 184 9.56 -3.25 2.04
CA ASN A 184 8.98 -2.58 3.18
C ASN A 184 8.45 -1.21 2.74
N ARG A 185 7.32 -0.79 3.32
CA ARG A 185 6.75 0.54 3.10
C ARG A 185 6.43 1.20 4.41
N PHE A 186 7.11 2.29 4.69
CA PHE A 186 6.82 3.16 5.82
C PHE A 186 6.13 4.43 5.33
N PHE A 187 5.05 4.83 5.97
CA PHE A 187 4.35 6.09 5.69
C PHE A 187 4.20 6.92 6.96
N ILE A 188 4.38 8.23 6.85
CA ILE A 188 4.08 9.20 7.89
C ILE A 188 3.56 10.50 7.26
N GLY A 189 2.48 11.04 7.81
CA GLY A 189 1.94 12.32 7.37
C GLY A 189 0.64 12.72 8.08
N PRO A 190 0.21 13.97 7.89
CA PRO A 190 -1.09 14.42 8.35
C PRO A 190 -2.23 13.79 7.54
N TYR A 191 -3.38 13.64 8.19
CA TYR A 191 -4.65 13.47 7.51
C TYR A 191 -5.58 14.63 7.82
N ILE A 192 -6.44 14.95 6.86
CA ILE A 192 -7.45 16.03 6.95
C ILE A 192 -8.80 15.41 6.61
N GLN A 193 -9.76 15.54 7.51
CA GLN A 193 -11.16 15.22 7.26
C GLN A 193 -11.83 16.43 6.59
N ILE A 194 -12.07 16.34 5.29
CA ILE A 194 -12.66 17.42 4.49
C ILE A 194 -14.16 17.57 4.80
N ASN A 195 -14.85 16.41 4.88
CA ASN A 195 -16.24 16.27 5.29
C ASN A 195 -16.48 14.85 5.80
N ASP A 196 -17.70 14.48 6.16
CA ASP A 196 -18.01 13.17 6.75
C ASP A 196 -17.67 12.00 5.82
N GLN A 197 -17.60 12.22 4.51
CA GLN A 197 -17.31 11.19 3.50
C GLN A 197 -15.86 11.20 3.03
N THR A 198 -15.17 12.35 3.08
CA THR A 198 -13.88 12.54 2.42
C THR A 198 -12.76 12.82 3.40
N LYS A 199 -11.75 11.98 3.38
CA LYS A 199 -10.49 12.15 4.11
C LYS A 199 -9.32 12.17 3.13
N VAL A 200 -8.36 13.06 3.35
CA VAL A 200 -7.11 13.13 2.57
C VAL A 200 -5.93 12.91 3.50
N GLU A 201 -5.01 12.04 3.10
CA GLU A 201 -3.72 11.85 3.76
C GLU A 201 -2.63 12.35 2.82
N LEU A 202 -1.75 13.20 3.32
CA LEU A 202 -0.59 13.73 2.61
C LEU A 202 0.66 13.36 3.41
N GLY A 203 1.68 12.80 2.78
CA GLY A 203 2.82 12.43 3.59
C GLY A 203 4.01 11.91 2.80
N TYR A 204 5.03 11.61 3.55
CA TYR A 204 6.22 10.92 3.08
C TYR A 204 6.00 9.42 3.18
N GLN A 205 6.27 8.72 2.08
CA GLN A 205 6.32 7.26 2.06
C GLN A 205 7.70 6.82 1.60
N ASN A 206 8.38 6.08 2.46
CA ASN A 206 9.58 5.36 2.12
C ASN A 206 9.21 3.97 1.59
N VAL A 207 9.80 3.54 0.48
CA VAL A 207 9.64 2.20 -0.06
C VAL A 207 11.01 1.60 -0.30
N PHE A 208 11.42 0.72 0.60
CA PHE A 208 12.59 -0.13 0.41
C PHE A 208 12.20 -1.36 -0.40
N ILE A 209 12.97 -1.67 -1.44
CA ILE A 209 12.79 -2.85 -2.30
C ILE A 209 14.09 -3.65 -2.27
N ASN A 210 13.99 -4.88 -1.76
CA ASN A 210 15.08 -5.84 -1.79
C ASN A 210 15.25 -6.38 -3.22
N LYS A 211 16.46 -6.29 -3.77
CA LYS A 211 16.80 -6.75 -5.12
C LYS A 211 17.96 -7.73 -5.07
N ASP A 212 17.73 -8.91 -5.58
CA ASP A 212 18.61 -10.08 -5.41
C ASP A 212 19.94 -9.97 -6.17
N LEU A 213 20.01 -9.23 -7.27
CA LEU A 213 21.14 -9.25 -8.21
C LEU A 213 21.74 -7.87 -8.51
N VAL A 214 21.20 -6.84 -7.89
CA VAL A 214 21.61 -5.44 -8.08
C VAL A 214 21.44 -4.71 -6.75
N ASP A 215 21.93 -3.47 -6.67
CA ASP A 215 21.76 -2.62 -5.49
C ASP A 215 20.28 -2.54 -5.09
N ASP A 216 20.00 -2.64 -3.80
CA ASP A 216 18.67 -2.41 -3.24
C ASP A 216 18.17 -1.02 -3.61
N GLN A 217 16.87 -0.84 -3.59
CA GLN A 217 16.26 0.43 -4.01
C GLN A 217 15.48 1.06 -2.88
N MET A 218 15.76 2.33 -2.62
CA MET A 218 15.07 3.18 -1.67
C MET A 218 14.29 4.26 -2.41
N ASN A 219 12.96 4.18 -2.39
CA ASN A 219 12.12 5.20 -3.02
C ASN A 219 11.58 6.16 -1.97
N HIS A 220 11.80 7.44 -2.20
CA HIS A 220 11.28 8.57 -1.42
C HIS A 220 10.04 9.12 -2.13
N ILE A 221 8.88 8.81 -1.62
CA ILE A 221 7.62 9.10 -2.29
C ILE A 221 6.86 10.20 -1.54
N PHE A 222 6.45 11.24 -2.25
CA PHE A 222 5.37 12.10 -1.80
C PHE A 222 4.04 11.40 -2.08
N ALA A 223 3.33 11.00 -1.02
CA ALA A 223 2.08 10.25 -1.12
C ALA A 223 0.87 11.14 -0.88
N ILE A 224 -0.12 11.03 -1.76
CA ILE A 224 -1.43 11.66 -1.67
C ILE A 224 -2.47 10.54 -1.70
N ASN A 225 -3.18 10.32 -0.59
CA ASN A 225 -4.23 9.31 -0.49
C ASN A 225 -5.57 10.01 -0.22
N VAL A 226 -6.51 9.83 -1.12
CA VAL A 226 -7.88 10.34 -0.99
C VAL A 226 -8.81 9.18 -0.67
N TYR A 227 -9.50 9.24 0.44
CA TYR A 227 -10.49 8.26 0.87
C TYR A 227 -11.88 8.87 0.75
N TYR A 228 -12.74 8.23 -0.01
CA TYR A 228 -14.14 8.59 -0.15
C TYR A 228 -15.01 7.43 0.33
N ASN A 229 -15.83 7.69 1.34
CA ASN A 229 -16.80 6.72 1.86
C ASN A 229 -18.19 7.12 1.33
N VAL A 230 -18.75 6.24 0.49
CA VAL A 230 -20.09 6.43 -0.04
C VAL A 230 -21.09 6.36 1.12
N SER A 231 -21.87 7.42 1.32
CA SER A 231 -23.00 7.40 2.26
C SER A 231 -24.19 6.70 1.60
N ASP A 232 -24.85 5.84 2.35
CA ASP A 232 -26.15 5.28 1.99
C ASP A 232 -27.25 6.32 2.10
#